data_cf6b41e7edc330029b3db98edf0d8ec8
#
_entry.id   cf6b41e7edc330029b3db98edf0d8ec8
#
_cell.length_a   1.000
_cell.length_b   1.000
_cell.length_c   1.000
_cell.angle_alpha   90.00
_cell.angle_beta   90.00
_cell.angle_gamma   90.00
#
_symmetry.space_group_name_H-M   'P 1'
#
loop_
_entity.id
_entity.type
_entity.pdbx_description
1 polymer ?
#
loop_
_entity_poly.entity_id
_entity_poly.type
_entity_poly.pdbx_seq_one_letter_code
_entity_poly.pdbx_strand_id
1 'polypeptide(L)'
;TIVDGQNRYEICNKLKFPYGVQEQGFPSRDAALAWICSNQLGRRNISEETKKDLIGRQYEAEKKAHRNENGYNQYCPNPLATAGRGRPVEEESSRRTAARLGKEHHVSGATVQKYAKYSVALDAIAKTAPELIPHILSGTYKISFENIVALAEMAPAELKELSKKIGNNPYAFARYSDSRRSLSTEA
;
A
#
# COMPACT_ATOMS: atom_id res chain seq x y z
N THR A 1 5.58 -2.17 -20.91
CA THR A 1 4.99 -1.26 -19.89
C THR A 1 6.11 -0.45 -19.23
N ILE A 2 5.91 0.86 -19.06
CA ILE A 2 6.87 1.72 -18.35
C ILE A 2 6.66 1.50 -16.85
N VAL A 3 7.72 1.12 -16.15
CA VAL A 3 7.71 0.87 -14.70
C VAL A 3 8.27 2.04 -13.89
N ASP A 4 9.10 2.88 -14.50
CA ASP A 4 9.58 4.15 -13.94
C ASP A 4 9.86 5.16 -15.06
N GLY A 5 9.89 6.45 -14.73
CA GLY A 5 10.23 7.53 -15.65
C GLY A 5 9.11 7.98 -16.59
N GLN A 6 7.84 7.68 -16.29
CA GLN A 6 6.70 8.04 -17.15
C GLN A 6 6.67 9.54 -17.48
N ASN A 7 6.83 10.43 -16.50
CA ASN A 7 6.86 11.87 -16.74
C ASN A 7 8.02 12.27 -17.66
N ARG A 8 9.20 11.67 -17.48
CA ARG A 8 10.36 11.92 -18.35
C ARG A 8 10.08 11.47 -19.78
N TYR A 9 9.50 10.29 -19.93
CA TYR A 9 9.08 9.75 -21.20
C TYR A 9 8.10 10.68 -21.93
N GLU A 10 7.05 11.13 -21.24
CA GLU A 10 6.04 12.04 -21.80
C GLU A 10 6.65 13.40 -22.22
N ILE A 11 7.51 13.99 -21.37
CA ILE A 11 8.19 15.26 -21.67
C ILE A 11 9.13 15.11 -22.86
N CYS A 12 9.94 14.06 -22.90
CA CYS A 12 10.86 13.82 -24.00
C CYS A 12 10.12 13.63 -25.34
N ASN A 13 9.02 12.87 -25.33
CA ASN A 13 8.20 12.70 -26.52
C ASN A 13 7.56 14.02 -26.97
N LYS A 14 7.01 14.81 -26.03
CA LYS A 14 6.40 16.11 -26.32
C LYS A 14 7.40 17.12 -26.89
N LEU A 15 8.60 17.15 -26.35
CA LEU A 15 9.66 18.09 -26.76
C LEU A 15 10.60 17.50 -27.82
N LYS A 16 10.38 16.26 -28.26
CA LYS A 16 11.21 15.52 -29.22
C LYS A 16 12.68 15.42 -28.81
N PHE A 17 12.95 15.31 -27.50
CA PHE A 17 14.29 15.06 -27.01
C PHE A 17 14.62 13.56 -27.08
N PRO A 18 15.88 13.22 -27.42
CA PRO A 18 16.32 11.83 -27.38
C PRO A 18 16.37 11.32 -25.94
N TYR A 19 16.00 10.06 -25.75
CA TYR A 19 16.08 9.39 -24.44
C TYR A 19 16.51 7.93 -24.60
N GLY A 20 17.21 7.41 -23.60
CA GLY A 20 17.53 6.00 -23.52
C GLY A 20 16.46 5.22 -22.74
N VAL A 21 16.28 3.96 -23.11
CA VAL A 21 15.38 3.01 -22.42
C VAL A 21 16.23 1.88 -21.87
N GLN A 22 16.04 1.55 -20.60
CA GLN A 22 16.61 0.37 -19.98
C GLN A 22 15.49 -0.64 -19.75
N GLU A 23 15.64 -1.84 -20.30
CA GLU A 23 14.71 -2.93 -20.07
C GLU A 23 15.03 -3.66 -18.77
N GLN A 24 13.98 -3.92 -17.98
CA GLN A 24 14.07 -4.66 -16.72
C GLN A 24 13.11 -5.84 -16.77
N GLY A 25 13.67 -7.06 -16.66
CA GLY A 25 12.89 -8.29 -16.56
C GLY A 25 12.40 -8.54 -15.13
N PHE A 26 11.16 -8.98 -14.99
CA PHE A 26 10.57 -9.39 -13.71
C PHE A 26 9.92 -10.75 -13.84
N PRO A 27 10.07 -11.66 -12.85
CA PRO A 27 9.49 -13.00 -12.90
C PRO A 27 7.96 -12.98 -12.80
N SER A 28 7.39 -11.94 -12.18
CA SER A 28 5.95 -11.77 -12.02
C SER A 28 5.54 -10.29 -11.96
N ARG A 29 4.24 -10.03 -12.12
CA ARG A 29 3.67 -8.69 -11.93
C ARG A 29 3.87 -8.19 -10.48
N ASP A 30 3.75 -9.08 -9.51
CA ASP A 30 3.93 -8.73 -8.09
C ASP A 30 5.40 -8.37 -7.80
N ALA A 31 6.37 -9.08 -8.40
CA ALA A 31 7.78 -8.71 -8.30
C ALA A 31 8.06 -7.33 -8.92
N ALA A 32 7.44 -7.01 -10.05
CA ALA A 32 7.53 -5.68 -10.65
C ALA A 32 6.92 -4.61 -9.74
N LEU A 33 5.77 -4.87 -9.12
CA LEU A 33 5.13 -3.94 -8.19
C LEU A 33 5.99 -3.69 -6.95
N ALA A 34 6.57 -4.74 -6.36
CA ALA A 34 7.48 -4.62 -5.22
C ALA A 34 8.69 -3.73 -5.58
N TRP A 35 9.28 -3.95 -6.75
CA TRP A 35 10.39 -3.14 -7.24
C TRP A 35 9.99 -1.66 -7.44
N ILE A 36 8.80 -1.40 -8.04
CA ILE A 36 8.28 -0.03 -8.21
C ILE A 36 8.14 0.66 -6.85
N CYS A 37 7.54 -0.02 -5.86
CA CYS A 37 7.37 0.54 -4.52
C CYS A 37 8.71 0.87 -3.87
N SER A 38 9.69 -0.04 -3.92
CA SER A 38 11.04 0.17 -3.40
C SER A 38 11.73 1.36 -4.09
N ASN A 39 11.62 1.46 -5.42
CA ASN A 39 12.20 2.56 -6.18
C ASN A 39 11.56 3.92 -5.83
N GLN A 40 10.25 3.96 -5.61
CA GLN A 40 9.55 5.18 -5.18
C GLN A 40 9.96 5.60 -3.76
N LEU A 41 10.20 4.64 -2.84
CA LEU A 41 10.66 4.91 -1.48
C LEU A 41 12.04 5.59 -1.43
N GLY A 42 12.88 5.38 -2.43
CA GLY A 42 14.16 6.08 -2.59
C GLY A 42 14.05 7.57 -2.96
N ARG A 43 12.87 8.09 -3.25
CA ARG A 43 12.68 9.50 -3.62
C ARG A 43 12.71 10.40 -2.39
N ARG A 44 13.34 11.59 -2.54
CA ARG A 44 13.52 12.55 -1.42
C ARG A 44 12.24 13.23 -0.96
N ASN A 45 11.24 13.38 -1.84
CA ASN A 45 10.06 14.24 -1.60
C ASN A 45 8.77 13.41 -1.52
N ILE A 46 8.76 12.39 -0.67
CA ILE A 46 7.55 11.64 -0.35
C ILE A 46 7.05 12.00 1.05
N SER A 47 5.74 12.10 1.21
CA SER A 47 5.12 12.31 2.52
C SER A 47 5.26 11.05 3.38
N GLU A 48 5.16 11.20 4.70
CA GLU A 48 5.16 10.05 5.62
C GLU A 48 3.97 9.10 5.34
N GLU A 49 2.81 9.64 4.95
CA GLU A 49 1.64 8.84 4.61
C GLU A 49 1.86 8.02 3.31
N THR A 50 2.46 8.66 2.28
CA THR A 50 2.87 7.95 1.07
C THR A 50 3.93 6.88 1.36
N LYS A 51 4.87 7.15 2.26
CA LYS A 51 5.87 6.17 2.68
C LYS A 51 5.24 4.95 3.35
N LYS A 52 4.26 5.15 4.24
CA LYS A 52 3.50 4.06 4.88
C LYS A 52 2.78 3.21 3.83
N ASP A 53 2.11 3.85 2.87
CA ASP A 53 1.40 3.16 1.79
C ASP A 53 2.35 2.33 0.92
N LEU A 54 3.48 2.91 0.48
CA LEU A 54 4.46 2.21 -0.35
C LEU A 54 5.09 1.00 0.35
N ILE A 55 5.45 1.12 1.64
CA ILE A 55 5.99 0.00 2.42
C ILE A 55 4.93 -1.11 2.54
N GLY A 56 3.68 -0.74 2.79
CA GLY A 56 2.57 -1.69 2.86
C GLY A 56 2.35 -2.43 1.53
N ARG A 57 2.34 -1.71 0.42
CA ARG A 57 2.23 -2.28 -0.94
C ARG A 57 3.41 -3.17 -1.30
N GLN A 58 4.63 -2.75 -0.96
CA GLN A 58 5.83 -3.56 -1.18
C GLN A 58 5.71 -4.90 -0.43
N TYR A 59 5.31 -4.87 0.84
CA TYR A 59 5.12 -6.07 1.64
C TYR A 59 4.07 -7.03 1.03
N GLU A 60 2.90 -6.51 0.63
CA GLU A 60 1.87 -7.35 0.03
C GLU A 60 2.29 -7.92 -1.33
N ALA A 61 3.00 -7.13 -2.14
CA ALA A 61 3.50 -7.59 -3.44
C ALA A 61 4.55 -8.68 -3.29
N GLU A 62 5.52 -8.53 -2.39
CA GLU A 62 6.54 -9.54 -2.14
C GLU A 62 5.97 -10.83 -1.56
N LYS A 63 5.02 -10.71 -0.63
CA LYS A 63 4.32 -11.87 -0.08
C LYS A 63 3.62 -12.69 -1.18
N LYS A 64 2.99 -12.00 -2.16
CA LYS A 64 2.36 -12.66 -3.31
C LYS A 64 3.39 -13.24 -4.28
N ALA A 65 4.48 -12.52 -4.57
CA ALA A 65 5.55 -12.98 -5.44
C ALA A 65 6.17 -14.28 -4.91
N HIS A 66 6.55 -14.32 -3.63
CA HIS A 66 7.08 -15.53 -3.00
C HIS A 66 6.10 -16.70 -2.96
N ARG A 67 4.81 -16.44 -2.84
CA ARG A 67 3.78 -17.47 -2.91
C ARG A 67 3.72 -18.10 -4.30
N ASN A 68 3.88 -17.30 -5.35
CA ASN A 68 3.84 -17.75 -6.73
C ASN A 68 5.14 -18.49 -7.14
N GLU A 69 6.31 -18.04 -6.67
CA GLU A 69 7.62 -18.64 -6.97
C GLU A 69 7.80 -20.02 -6.31
N ASN A 70 7.30 -20.18 -5.09
CA ASN A 70 7.41 -21.47 -4.39
C ASN A 70 6.46 -22.53 -4.91
N GLY A 71 5.80 -22.28 -6.07
CA GLY A 71 5.00 -23.26 -6.78
C GLY A 71 4.14 -24.05 -5.80
N TYR A 72 3.37 -23.38 -4.96
CA TYR A 72 2.46 -24.06 -4.06
C TYR A 72 1.47 -24.82 -4.94
N ASN A 73 1.91 -26.00 -5.36
CA ASN A 73 1.07 -27.01 -5.91
C ASN A 73 -0.06 -27.20 -4.91
N GLN A 74 -1.26 -26.80 -5.29
CA GLN A 74 -2.50 -27.16 -4.60
C GLN A 74 -2.64 -28.66 -4.42
N TYR A 75 -1.62 -29.43 -4.81
CA TYR A 75 -1.54 -30.88 -4.84
C TYR A 75 -0.27 -31.37 -4.12
N CYS A 76 -0.13 -31.08 -2.83
CA CYS A 76 0.65 -31.92 -1.95
C CYS A 76 -0.32 -32.67 -1.03
N PRO A 77 -0.78 -33.87 -1.41
CA PRO A 77 -1.48 -34.74 -0.50
C PRO A 77 -0.45 -35.47 0.36
N ASN A 78 0.22 -34.77 1.27
CA ASN A 78 0.93 -35.41 2.34
C ASN A 78 0.28 -35.02 3.67
N PRO A 79 -0.75 -35.75 4.11
CA PRO A 79 -1.42 -35.50 5.38
C PRO A 79 -0.50 -35.73 6.60
N LEU A 80 0.66 -36.35 6.40
CA LEU A 80 1.66 -36.60 7.46
C LEU A 80 2.61 -35.43 7.70
N ALA A 81 2.69 -34.44 6.79
CA ALA A 81 3.52 -33.23 6.99
C ALA A 81 2.88 -32.21 7.92
N THR A 82 1.59 -32.34 8.26
CA THR A 82 0.85 -31.42 9.12
C THR A 82 0.79 -31.83 10.60
N ALA A 83 1.40 -32.95 10.98
CA ALA A 83 1.41 -33.45 12.35
C ALA A 83 2.50 -32.81 13.26
N GLY A 84 3.33 -31.91 12.70
CA GLY A 84 4.26 -31.10 13.48
C GLY A 84 3.54 -29.87 14.03
N ARG A 85 3.66 -29.60 15.34
CA ARG A 85 3.21 -28.39 16.04
C ARG A 85 3.87 -27.09 15.51
N GLY A 86 3.93 -26.92 14.17
CA GLY A 86 4.49 -25.77 13.46
C GLY A 86 3.39 -24.79 13.03
N ARG A 87 3.67 -23.50 13.17
CA ARG A 87 2.86 -22.44 12.53
C ARG A 87 2.75 -22.71 11.02
N PRO A 88 1.63 -22.32 10.39
CA PRO A 88 1.50 -22.41 8.94
C PRO A 88 2.71 -21.77 8.24
N VAL A 89 3.26 -22.43 7.25
CA VAL A 89 4.45 -21.99 6.50
C VAL A 89 4.27 -20.59 5.91
N GLU A 90 3.03 -20.24 5.52
CA GLU A 90 2.66 -18.91 5.02
C GLU A 90 2.83 -17.81 6.08
N GLU A 91 2.52 -18.11 7.34
CA GLU A 91 2.66 -17.13 8.43
C GLU A 91 4.13 -16.86 8.75
N GLU A 92 4.96 -17.88 8.70
CA GLU A 92 6.40 -17.75 8.93
C GLU A 92 7.08 -16.99 7.78
N SER A 93 6.74 -17.28 6.53
CA SER A 93 7.23 -16.56 5.35
C SER A 93 6.84 -15.08 5.41
N SER A 94 5.59 -14.78 5.73
CA SER A 94 5.09 -13.41 5.90
C SER A 94 5.83 -12.65 7.00
N ARG A 95 6.16 -13.32 8.12
CA ARG A 95 6.94 -12.72 9.21
C ARG A 95 8.38 -12.42 8.81
N ARG A 96 9.01 -13.33 8.05
CA ARG A 96 10.38 -13.11 7.53
C ARG A 96 10.42 -11.91 6.59
N THR A 97 9.46 -11.80 5.67
CA THR A 97 9.33 -10.65 4.76
C THR A 97 9.10 -9.36 5.56
N ALA A 98 8.20 -9.36 6.54
CA ALA A 98 7.95 -8.20 7.39
C ALA A 98 9.19 -7.78 8.20
N ALA A 99 9.94 -8.74 8.74
CA ALA A 99 11.16 -8.46 9.50
C ALA A 99 12.28 -7.89 8.61
N ARG A 100 12.42 -8.41 7.38
CA ARG A 100 13.39 -7.91 6.40
C ARG A 100 13.08 -6.47 5.98
N LEU A 101 11.84 -6.21 5.56
CA LEU A 101 11.39 -4.87 5.19
C LEU A 101 11.43 -3.90 6.38
N GLY A 102 11.17 -4.40 7.58
CA GLY A 102 11.30 -3.62 8.80
C GLY A 102 12.73 -3.11 9.02
N LYS A 103 13.73 -3.96 8.79
CA LYS A 103 15.15 -3.55 8.83
C LYS A 103 15.51 -2.57 7.73
N GLU A 104 15.03 -2.81 6.51
CA GLU A 104 15.30 -1.97 5.33
C GLU A 104 14.75 -0.55 5.52
N HIS A 105 13.54 -0.43 6.08
CA HIS A 105 12.85 0.86 6.25
C HIS A 105 12.93 1.43 7.67
N HIS A 106 13.76 0.87 8.54
CA HIS A 106 13.97 1.30 9.93
C HIS A 106 12.70 1.32 10.78
N VAL A 107 11.83 0.32 10.59
CA VAL A 107 10.59 0.12 11.37
C VAL A 107 10.49 -1.32 11.88
N SER A 108 9.59 -1.59 12.83
CA SER A 108 9.36 -2.96 13.27
C SER A 108 8.60 -3.78 12.24
N GLY A 109 8.78 -5.12 12.23
CA GLY A 109 7.98 -6.00 11.35
C GLY A 109 6.47 -5.88 11.61
N ALA A 110 6.05 -5.65 12.87
CA ALA A 110 4.66 -5.38 13.21
C ALA A 110 4.16 -4.07 12.56
N THR A 111 5.02 -3.05 12.51
CA THR A 111 4.72 -1.79 11.81
C THR A 111 4.55 -2.01 10.31
N VAL A 112 5.38 -2.85 9.68
CA VAL A 112 5.22 -3.21 8.26
C VAL A 112 3.85 -3.86 8.02
N GLN A 113 3.43 -4.78 8.87
CA GLN A 113 2.10 -5.40 8.78
C GLN A 113 0.96 -4.39 9.01
N LYS A 114 1.15 -3.42 9.90
CA LYS A 114 0.20 -2.31 10.08
C LYS A 114 0.10 -1.46 8.81
N TYR A 115 1.21 -1.18 8.16
CA TYR A 115 1.24 -0.45 6.89
C TYR A 115 0.60 -1.22 5.73
N ALA A 116 0.69 -2.55 5.72
CA ALA A 116 -0.04 -3.38 4.78
C ALA A 116 -1.57 -3.23 4.93
N LYS A 117 -2.07 -3.24 6.17
CA LYS A 117 -3.50 -2.96 6.42
C LYS A 117 -3.90 -1.56 5.99
N TYR A 118 -3.01 -0.58 6.20
CA TYR A 118 -3.22 0.80 5.76
C TYR A 118 -3.37 0.91 4.24
N SER A 119 -2.47 0.28 3.47
CA SER A 119 -2.54 0.31 2.01
C SER A 119 -3.80 -0.39 1.46
N VAL A 120 -4.20 -1.50 2.06
CA VAL A 120 -5.46 -2.19 1.70
C VAL A 120 -6.68 -1.31 1.99
N ALA A 121 -6.69 -0.61 3.13
CA ALA A 121 -7.76 0.33 3.48
C ALA A 121 -7.81 1.50 2.49
N LEU A 122 -6.67 2.07 2.09
CA LEU A 122 -6.63 3.11 1.06
C LEU A 122 -7.16 2.62 -0.29
N ASP A 123 -6.86 1.39 -0.69
CA ASP A 123 -7.40 0.81 -1.93
C ASP A 123 -8.92 0.64 -1.86
N ALA A 124 -9.47 0.30 -0.69
CA ALA A 124 -10.92 0.23 -0.50
C ALA A 124 -11.57 1.62 -0.60
N ILE A 125 -10.99 2.63 0.05
CA ILE A 125 -11.45 4.02 -0.03
C ILE A 125 -11.38 4.53 -1.48
N ALA A 126 -10.27 4.25 -2.18
CA ALA A 126 -10.05 4.70 -3.56
C ALA A 126 -11.12 4.19 -4.54
N LYS A 127 -11.73 3.04 -4.29
CA LYS A 127 -12.82 2.50 -5.13
C LYS A 127 -14.11 3.30 -5.00
N THR A 128 -14.34 3.93 -3.86
CA THR A 128 -15.60 4.60 -3.53
C THR A 128 -15.48 6.12 -3.54
N ALA A 129 -14.36 6.65 -3.06
CA ALA A 129 -14.08 8.07 -2.89
C ALA A 129 -12.62 8.37 -3.28
N PRO A 130 -12.23 8.24 -4.56
CA PRO A 130 -10.84 8.42 -5.01
C PRO A 130 -10.30 9.83 -4.77
N GLU A 131 -11.16 10.83 -4.67
CA GLU A 131 -10.81 12.22 -4.39
C GLU A 131 -10.18 12.45 -3.02
N LEU A 132 -10.44 11.56 -2.04
CA LEU A 132 -9.84 11.67 -0.70
C LEU A 132 -8.37 11.24 -0.70
N ILE A 133 -7.97 10.34 -1.59
CA ILE A 133 -6.65 9.71 -1.59
C ILE A 133 -5.49 10.70 -1.73
N PRO A 134 -5.51 11.69 -2.67
CA PRO A 134 -4.44 12.67 -2.76
C PRO A 134 -4.24 13.47 -1.47
N HIS A 135 -5.32 13.84 -0.79
CA HIS A 135 -5.27 14.60 0.47
C HIS A 135 -4.73 13.76 1.63
N ILE A 136 -5.07 12.47 1.67
CA ILE A 136 -4.54 11.55 2.68
C ILE A 136 -3.05 11.30 2.43
N LEU A 137 -2.67 10.94 1.22
CA LEU A 137 -1.29 10.61 0.88
C LEU A 137 -0.35 11.82 0.96
N SER A 138 -0.82 13.02 0.65
CA SER A 138 -0.03 14.25 0.85
C SER A 138 0.17 14.59 2.33
N GLY A 139 -0.62 14.00 3.23
CA GLY A 139 -0.66 14.34 4.65
C GLY A 139 -1.38 15.64 4.96
N THR A 140 -2.12 16.20 3.99
CA THR A 140 -3.00 17.36 4.19
C THR A 140 -4.12 17.02 5.15
N TYR A 141 -4.71 15.83 5.00
CA TYR A 141 -5.68 15.30 5.96
C TYR A 141 -4.97 14.54 7.07
N LYS A 142 -5.16 15.00 8.32
CA LYS A 142 -4.64 14.36 9.53
C LYS A 142 -5.62 13.31 10.03
N ILE A 143 -5.57 12.12 9.45
CA ILE A 143 -6.44 10.99 9.80
C ILE A 143 -5.59 9.91 10.45
N SER A 144 -6.05 9.39 11.61
CA SER A 144 -5.34 8.31 12.28
C SER A 144 -5.47 7.00 11.50
N PHE A 145 -4.56 6.06 11.77
CA PHE A 145 -4.64 4.73 11.17
C PHE A 145 -5.98 4.06 11.42
N GLU A 146 -6.48 4.15 12.65
CA GLU A 146 -7.75 3.56 13.07
C GLU A 146 -8.92 4.17 12.29
N ASN A 147 -8.90 5.50 12.07
CA ASN A 147 -9.92 6.18 11.28
C ASN A 147 -9.82 5.88 9.78
N ILE A 148 -8.62 5.62 9.23
CA ILE A 148 -8.48 5.16 7.84
C ILE A 148 -9.10 3.76 7.68
N VAL A 149 -8.89 2.86 8.64
CA VAL A 149 -9.52 1.53 8.63
C VAL A 149 -11.04 1.66 8.75
N ALA A 150 -11.53 2.50 9.68
CA ALA A 150 -12.96 2.75 9.85
C ALA A 150 -13.59 3.33 8.56
N LEU A 151 -12.93 4.27 7.88
CA LEU A 151 -13.40 4.78 6.58
C LEU A 151 -13.51 3.68 5.52
N ALA A 152 -12.56 2.76 5.50
CA ALA A 152 -12.57 1.65 4.55
C ALA A 152 -13.69 0.62 4.81
N GLU A 153 -14.16 0.55 6.07
CA GLU A 153 -15.24 -0.33 6.52
C GLU A 153 -16.63 0.32 6.41
N MET A 154 -16.70 1.63 6.17
CA MET A 154 -17.97 2.34 6.00
C MET A 154 -18.75 1.86 4.77
N ALA A 155 -20.07 1.94 4.85
CA ALA A 155 -20.94 1.67 3.70
C ALA A 155 -20.58 2.63 2.54
N PRO A 156 -20.52 2.15 1.27
CA PRO A 156 -20.14 2.98 0.13
C PRO A 156 -21.00 4.24 -0.04
N ALA A 157 -22.27 4.20 0.34
CA ALA A 157 -23.16 5.35 0.30
C ALA A 157 -22.75 6.45 1.30
N GLU A 158 -22.46 6.04 2.54
CA GLU A 158 -22.02 6.93 3.62
C GLU A 158 -20.66 7.57 3.31
N LEU A 159 -19.73 6.78 2.80
CA LEU A 159 -18.41 7.28 2.39
C LEU A 159 -18.50 8.31 1.27
N LYS A 160 -19.40 8.10 0.28
CA LYS A 160 -19.68 9.07 -0.78
C LYS A 160 -20.32 10.35 -0.25
N GLU A 161 -21.24 10.25 0.71
CA GLU A 161 -21.85 11.43 1.33
C GLU A 161 -20.82 12.21 2.15
N LEU A 162 -19.99 11.53 2.91
CA LEU A 162 -18.88 12.14 3.65
C LEU A 162 -17.92 12.85 2.69
N SER A 163 -17.51 12.20 1.61
CA SER A 163 -16.64 12.78 0.61
C SER A 163 -17.26 14.04 -0.03
N LYS A 164 -18.55 14.04 -0.33
CA LYS A 164 -19.27 15.22 -0.83
C LYS A 164 -19.32 16.36 0.19
N LYS A 165 -19.56 16.04 1.48
CA LYS A 165 -19.58 17.03 2.57
C LYS A 165 -18.23 17.70 2.77
N ILE A 166 -17.16 16.92 2.68
CA ILE A 166 -15.79 17.41 2.81
C ILE A 166 -15.40 18.20 1.55
N GLY A 167 -15.84 17.73 0.36
CA GLY A 167 -15.44 18.31 -0.91
C GLY A 167 -13.91 18.33 -1.06
N ASN A 168 -13.41 19.32 -1.79
CA ASN A 168 -11.96 19.55 -1.93
C ASN A 168 -11.41 20.52 -0.85
N ASN A 169 -12.07 20.60 0.32
CA ASN A 169 -11.62 21.47 1.39
C ASN A 169 -10.34 20.92 2.06
N PRO A 170 -9.15 21.51 1.83
CA PRO A 170 -7.91 20.99 2.39
C PRO A 170 -7.85 21.11 3.92
N TYR A 171 -8.74 21.86 4.53
CA TYR A 171 -8.81 22.07 5.98
C TYR A 171 -9.83 21.18 6.69
N ALA A 172 -10.56 20.32 5.98
CA ALA A 172 -11.59 19.46 6.56
C ALA A 172 -11.07 18.62 7.73
N PHE A 173 -9.84 18.12 7.60
CA PHE A 173 -9.15 17.35 8.63
C PHE A 173 -7.76 17.92 8.92
N ALA A 174 -7.70 19.22 9.24
CA ALA A 174 -6.44 19.89 9.55
C ALA A 174 -5.76 19.35 10.82
N ARG A 175 -6.53 18.78 11.75
CA ARG A 175 -6.04 18.17 12.99
C ARG A 175 -6.61 16.76 13.16
N TYR A 176 -5.87 15.89 13.85
CA TYR A 176 -6.35 14.54 14.19
C TYR A 176 -7.65 14.55 15.02
N SER A 177 -7.88 15.59 15.84
CA SER A 177 -9.13 15.78 16.57
C SER A 177 -10.34 15.97 15.67
N ASP A 178 -10.15 16.61 14.52
CA ASP A 178 -11.25 16.92 13.59
C ASP A 178 -11.72 15.62 12.90
N SER A 179 -10.76 14.80 12.45
CA SER A 179 -11.08 13.48 11.88
C SER A 179 -11.73 12.55 12.92
N ARG A 180 -11.28 12.60 14.19
CA ARG A 180 -11.86 11.79 15.25
C ARG A 180 -13.32 12.13 15.48
N ARG A 181 -13.68 13.42 15.57
CA ARG A 181 -15.08 13.87 15.77
C ARG A 181 -15.99 13.51 14.60
N SER A 182 -15.46 13.60 13.38
CA SER A 182 -16.26 13.36 12.18
C SER A 182 -16.43 11.88 11.85
N LEU A 183 -15.55 11.01 12.35
CA LEU A 183 -15.48 9.59 12.01
C LEU A 183 -15.79 8.67 13.20
N SER A 184 -15.77 9.18 14.45
CA SER A 184 -16.35 8.46 15.58
C SER A 184 -17.86 8.51 15.42
N THR A 185 -18.45 7.39 15.03
CA THR A 185 -19.87 7.18 15.15
C THR A 185 -20.18 7.27 16.64
N GLU A 186 -20.82 8.35 17.06
CA GLU A 186 -21.44 8.39 18.37
C GLU A 186 -22.48 7.27 18.40
N ALA A 187 -22.20 6.25 19.20
CA ALA A 187 -23.17 5.25 19.58
C ALA A 187 -24.15 5.85 20.60
#